data_f2db889431c3186d9890894bbe5b8180
#
_entry.id   f2db889431c3186d9890894bbe5b8180
#
_cell.length_a   1.000
_cell.length_b   1.000
_cell.length_c   1.000
_cell.angle_alpha   90.00
_cell.angle_beta   90.00
_cell.angle_gamma   90.00
#
_symmetry.space_group_name_H-M   'P 1'
#
loop_
_entity.id
_entity.type
_entity.pdbx_description
1 polymer ?
#
loop_
_entity_poly.entity_id
_entity_poly.type
_entity_poly.pdbx_seq_one_letter_code
_entity_poly.pdbx_strand_id
1 'polypeptide(L)'
;GFNGSPKGQGHCDELGHLLVDGHCVRTIHAETNAIIQAALHGVSTKGATCYVTHFPCINCTKALINAGISRIVYSASYRTDENAANFLNAANIEVVQKEFNLV
;
A
#
# COMPACT_ATOMS: atom_id res chain seq x y z
N GLY A 1 -1.37 -2.88 -8.26
CA GLY A 1 -2.15 -3.65 -7.28
C GLY A 1 -3.43 -2.95 -6.89
N PHE A 2 -4.35 -3.68 -6.39
CA PHE A 2 -5.61 -3.17 -5.86
C PHE A 2 -5.99 -3.94 -4.61
N ASN A 3 -6.91 -3.39 -3.82
CA ASN A 3 -7.41 -4.06 -2.62
C ASN A 3 -8.20 -5.30 -3.02
N GLY A 4 -7.90 -6.42 -2.40
CA GLY A 4 -8.59 -7.65 -2.71
C GLY A 4 -8.33 -8.74 -1.69
N SER A 5 -9.26 -9.70 -1.59
CA SER A 5 -9.10 -10.87 -0.73
C SER A 5 -7.97 -11.76 -1.25
N PRO A 6 -7.33 -12.53 -0.37
CA PRO A 6 -6.34 -13.50 -0.78
C PRO A 6 -6.91 -14.50 -1.78
N LYS A 7 -6.04 -15.04 -2.60
CA LYS A 7 -6.40 -16.03 -3.61
C LYS A 7 -7.16 -17.20 -2.98
N GLY A 8 -8.28 -17.56 -3.57
CA GLY A 8 -9.14 -18.64 -3.06
C GLY A 8 -10.12 -18.22 -1.98
N GLN A 9 -10.10 -16.97 -1.54
CA GLN A 9 -11.03 -16.43 -0.55
C GLN A 9 -12.12 -15.60 -1.21
N GLY A 10 -13.31 -15.57 -0.61
CA GLY A 10 -14.39 -14.69 -1.08
C GLY A 10 -14.09 -13.23 -0.80
N HIS A 11 -14.67 -12.36 -1.60
CA HIS A 11 -14.50 -10.90 -1.47
C HIS A 11 -15.50 -10.31 -0.47
N CYS A 12 -15.22 -9.08 0.01
CA CYS A 12 -16.11 -8.36 0.91
C CYS A 12 -17.50 -8.14 0.28
N ASP A 13 -17.58 -7.98 -1.04
CA ASP A 13 -18.85 -7.82 -1.76
C ASP A 13 -19.76 -9.04 -1.61
N GLU A 14 -19.17 -10.22 -1.46
CA GLU A 14 -19.89 -11.48 -1.31
C GLU A 14 -20.10 -11.86 0.16
N LEU A 15 -19.06 -11.69 0.97
CA LEU A 15 -19.01 -12.19 2.34
C LEU A 15 -19.11 -11.10 3.41
N GLY A 16 -19.08 -9.80 3.00
CA GLY A 16 -19.00 -8.69 3.92
C GLY A 16 -17.58 -8.48 4.46
N HIS A 17 -17.41 -7.41 5.21
CA HIS A 17 -16.13 -7.10 5.84
C HIS A 17 -15.85 -8.01 7.02
N LEU A 18 -14.60 -8.43 7.17
CA LEU A 18 -14.11 -9.14 8.35
C LEU A 18 -13.42 -8.12 9.25
N LEU A 19 -14.14 -7.65 10.26
CA LEU A 19 -13.67 -6.55 11.11
C LEU A 19 -12.92 -7.04 12.34
N VAL A 20 -11.75 -6.44 12.58
CA VAL A 20 -10.98 -6.59 13.81
C VAL A 20 -10.63 -5.17 14.27
N ASP A 21 -11.05 -4.82 15.48
CA ASP A 21 -10.90 -3.47 16.03
C ASP A 21 -11.39 -2.36 15.09
N GLY A 22 -12.52 -2.62 14.40
CA GLY A 22 -13.13 -1.68 13.47
C GLY A 22 -12.47 -1.63 12.09
N HIS A 23 -11.43 -2.42 11.84
CA HIS A 23 -10.74 -2.48 10.56
C HIS A 23 -11.00 -3.79 9.83
N CYS A 24 -11.22 -3.73 8.53
CA CYS A 24 -11.40 -4.93 7.71
C CYS A 24 -10.04 -5.59 7.48
N VAL A 25 -9.94 -6.86 7.90
CA VAL A 25 -8.71 -7.65 7.75
C VAL A 25 -8.84 -8.71 6.65
N ARG A 26 -9.97 -8.75 5.94
CA ARG A 26 -10.18 -9.72 4.86
C ARG A 26 -9.34 -9.41 3.64
N THR A 27 -9.21 -8.14 3.29
CA THR A 27 -8.52 -7.71 2.08
C THR A 27 -7.04 -7.40 2.34
N ILE A 28 -6.23 -7.64 1.31
CA ILE A 28 -4.85 -7.16 1.26
C ILE A 28 -4.89 -5.75 0.69
N HIS A 29 -4.21 -4.80 1.31
CA HIS A 29 -4.13 -3.44 0.79
C HIS A 29 -3.40 -3.41 -0.56
N ALA A 30 -3.79 -2.48 -1.43
CA ALA A 30 -3.26 -2.38 -2.79
C ALA A 30 -1.73 -2.27 -2.83
N GLU A 31 -1.14 -1.50 -1.92
CA GLU A 31 0.31 -1.29 -1.84
C GLU A 31 1.04 -2.61 -1.54
N THR A 32 0.58 -3.33 -0.54
CA THR A 32 1.16 -4.63 -0.18
C THR A 32 0.93 -5.65 -1.29
N ASN A 33 -0.27 -5.65 -1.89
CA ASN A 33 -0.57 -6.57 -2.99
C ASN A 33 0.31 -6.30 -4.21
N ALA A 34 0.63 -5.05 -4.51
CA ALA A 34 1.55 -4.72 -5.59
C ALA A 34 2.94 -5.35 -5.38
N ILE A 35 3.45 -5.30 -4.15
CA ILE A 35 4.73 -5.93 -3.79
C ILE A 35 4.64 -7.44 -3.94
N ILE A 36 3.55 -8.05 -3.46
CA ILE A 36 3.33 -9.49 -3.56
C ILE A 36 3.28 -9.92 -5.02
N GLN A 37 2.58 -9.18 -5.87
CA GLN A 37 2.51 -9.49 -7.30
C GLN A 37 3.88 -9.39 -7.96
N ALA A 38 4.68 -8.39 -7.61
CA ALA A 38 6.06 -8.28 -8.10
C ALA A 38 6.87 -9.49 -7.69
N ALA A 39 6.76 -9.92 -6.43
CA ALA A 39 7.46 -11.10 -5.93
C ALA A 39 7.02 -12.38 -6.65
N LEU A 40 5.71 -12.53 -6.84
CA LEU A 40 5.14 -13.71 -7.54
C LEU A 40 5.67 -13.83 -8.96
N HIS A 41 5.86 -12.72 -9.64
CA HIS A 41 6.31 -12.68 -11.04
C HIS A 41 7.81 -12.47 -11.19
N GLY A 42 8.57 -12.46 -10.10
CA GLY A 42 10.03 -12.34 -10.14
C GLY A 42 10.54 -10.96 -10.56
N VAL A 43 9.78 -9.91 -10.29
CA VAL A 43 10.13 -8.52 -10.63
C VAL A 43 10.70 -7.83 -9.41
N SER A 44 11.91 -7.26 -9.53
CA SER A 44 12.53 -6.50 -8.45
C SER A 44 11.82 -5.16 -8.25
N THR A 45 11.57 -4.82 -6.98
CA THR A 45 11.01 -3.52 -6.58
C THR A 45 12.08 -2.55 -6.10
N LYS A 46 13.34 -2.94 -6.12
CA LYS A 46 14.46 -2.10 -5.66
C LYS A 46 14.55 -0.82 -6.48
N GLY A 47 14.52 0.32 -5.80
CA GLY A 47 14.61 1.63 -6.43
C GLY A 47 13.34 2.07 -7.15
N ALA A 48 12.27 1.33 -7.06
CA ALA A 48 11.02 1.65 -7.75
C ALA A 48 10.28 2.82 -7.11
N THR A 49 9.37 3.41 -7.87
CA THR A 49 8.41 4.41 -7.39
C THR A 49 7.06 3.73 -7.19
N CYS A 50 6.44 4.01 -6.04
CA CYS A 50 5.10 3.53 -5.74
C CYS A 50 4.09 4.67 -5.94
N TYR A 51 3.17 4.48 -6.87
CA TYR A 51 2.05 5.40 -7.07
C TYR A 51 0.82 4.84 -6.37
N VAL A 52 0.27 5.60 -5.44
CA VAL A 52 -0.90 5.17 -4.65
C VAL A 52 -1.95 6.26 -4.63
N THR A 53 -3.20 5.87 -4.47
CA THR A 53 -4.31 6.83 -4.38
C THR A 53 -4.28 7.59 -3.07
N HIS A 54 -3.97 6.91 -1.97
CA HIS A 54 -3.97 7.48 -0.62
C HIS A 54 -2.63 7.25 0.07
N PHE A 55 -2.31 8.12 1.03
CA PHE A 55 -1.10 7.97 1.84
C PHE A 55 -1.10 6.60 2.53
N PRO A 56 0.00 5.83 2.45
CA PRO A 56 0.02 4.46 2.97
C PRO A 56 -0.04 4.42 4.50
N CYS A 57 -0.71 3.39 5.02
CA CYS A 57 -0.70 3.11 6.46
C CYS A 57 0.66 2.59 6.90
N ILE A 58 0.87 2.52 8.22
CA ILE A 58 2.16 2.08 8.76
C ILE A 58 2.55 0.66 8.32
N ASN A 59 1.58 -0.25 8.23
CA ASN A 59 1.88 -1.62 7.83
C ASN A 59 2.34 -1.72 6.38
N CYS A 60 1.66 -1.03 5.47
CA CYS A 60 2.08 -0.96 4.07
C CYS A 60 3.41 -0.23 3.92
N THR A 61 3.61 0.83 4.70
CA THR A 61 4.86 1.61 4.70
C THR A 61 6.07 0.74 5.04
N LYS A 62 5.99 -0.07 6.08
CA LYS A 62 7.08 -0.99 6.46
C LYS A 62 7.42 -1.94 5.31
N ALA A 63 6.40 -2.48 4.64
CA ALA A 63 6.60 -3.38 3.51
C ALA A 63 7.25 -2.65 2.32
N LEU A 64 6.80 -1.43 2.02
CA LEU A 64 7.36 -0.61 0.94
C LEU A 64 8.85 -0.30 1.19
N ILE A 65 9.19 0.06 2.41
CA ILE A 65 10.58 0.34 2.80
C ILE A 65 11.47 -0.89 2.55
N ASN A 66 11.06 -2.04 3.07
CA ASN A 66 11.86 -3.26 2.94
C ASN A 66 11.84 -3.84 1.52
N ALA A 67 10.86 -3.48 0.70
CA ALA A 67 10.86 -3.82 -0.72
C ALA A 67 11.82 -2.97 -1.56
N GLY A 68 12.44 -1.98 -0.94
CA GLY A 68 13.43 -1.11 -1.61
C GLY A 68 12.82 0.02 -2.42
N ILE A 69 11.57 0.36 -2.17
CA ILE A 69 10.91 1.50 -2.82
C ILE A 69 11.65 2.78 -2.46
N SER A 70 12.00 3.60 -3.46
CA SER A 70 12.75 4.83 -3.24
C SER A 70 11.89 6.09 -3.24
N ARG A 71 10.68 6.02 -3.76
CA ARG A 71 9.79 7.16 -3.92
C ARG A 71 8.34 6.73 -3.82
N ILE A 72 7.53 7.53 -3.13
CA ILE A 72 6.08 7.32 -3.05
C ILE A 72 5.39 8.59 -3.56
N VAL A 73 4.46 8.41 -4.50
CA VAL A 73 3.60 9.47 -5.01
C VAL A 73 2.16 9.13 -4.66
N TYR A 74 1.50 9.98 -3.88
CA TYR A 74 0.12 9.77 -3.49
C TYR A 74 -0.76 10.94 -3.93
N SER A 75 -2.04 10.67 -4.17
CA SER A 75 -2.98 11.67 -4.66
C SER A 75 -3.75 12.33 -3.52
N ALA A 76 -4.36 11.55 -2.66
CA ALA A 76 -5.21 12.03 -1.58
C ALA A 76 -4.75 11.54 -0.23
N SER A 77 -5.06 12.31 0.81
CA SER A 77 -4.83 11.90 2.19
C SER A 77 -6.05 12.30 3.01
N TYR A 78 -6.86 11.33 3.39
CA TYR A 78 -7.92 11.58 4.37
C TYR A 78 -7.33 11.81 5.75
N ARG A 79 -6.23 11.14 6.02
CA ARG A 79 -5.58 11.16 7.30
C ARG A 79 -4.15 10.65 7.12
N THR A 80 -3.18 11.52 7.43
CA THR A 80 -1.78 11.12 7.40
C THR A 80 -1.46 10.29 8.62
N ASP A 81 -0.90 9.11 8.40
CA ASP A 81 -0.37 8.28 9.47
C ASP A 81 1.00 8.84 9.86
N GLU A 82 1.08 9.47 11.04
CA GLU A 82 2.32 10.09 11.51
C GLU A 82 3.45 9.10 11.69
N ASN A 83 3.14 7.88 12.13
CA ASN A 83 4.15 6.83 12.25
C ASN A 83 4.70 6.44 10.89
N ALA A 84 3.83 6.30 9.89
CA ALA A 84 4.24 6.01 8.53
C ALA A 84 5.14 7.12 7.98
N ALA A 85 4.75 8.39 8.18
CA ALA A 85 5.52 9.53 7.72
C ALA A 85 6.92 9.56 8.36
N ASN A 86 7.01 9.28 9.66
CA ASN A 86 8.28 9.23 10.37
C ASN A 86 9.17 8.10 9.86
N PHE A 87 8.61 6.93 9.60
CA PHE A 87 9.35 5.79 9.04
C PHE A 87 9.90 6.09 7.66
N LEU A 88 9.10 6.73 6.80
CA LEU A 88 9.53 7.11 5.46
C LEU A 88 10.65 8.14 5.50
N ASN A 89 10.55 9.12 6.38
CA ASN A 89 11.58 10.13 6.56
C ASN A 89 12.90 9.49 7.04
N ALA A 90 12.82 8.60 8.02
CA ALA A 90 14.00 7.90 8.55
C ALA A 90 14.66 7.01 7.49
N ALA A 91 13.89 6.47 6.56
CA ALA A 91 14.39 5.64 5.46
C ALA A 91 14.86 6.46 4.24
N ASN A 92 14.78 7.78 4.30
CA ASN A 92 15.14 8.70 3.20
C ASN A 92 14.34 8.44 1.91
N ILE A 93 13.09 8.06 2.05
CA ILE A 93 12.20 7.85 0.91
C ILE A 93 11.56 9.18 0.53
N GLU A 94 11.64 9.55 -0.74
CA GLU A 94 10.98 10.73 -1.28
C GLU A 94 9.48 10.51 -1.28
N VAL A 95 8.72 11.46 -0.70
CA VAL A 95 7.26 11.40 -0.63
C VAL A 95 6.70 12.64 -1.28
N VAL A 96 5.87 12.44 -2.29
CA VAL A 96 5.29 13.52 -3.08
C VAL A 96 3.78 13.37 -3.13
N GLN A 97 3.06 14.46 -2.85
CA GLN A 97 1.63 14.51 -3.10
C GLN A 97 1.41 15.14 -4.47
N LYS A 98 0.69 14.43 -5.33
CA LYS A 98 0.42 14.90 -6.68
C LYS A 98 -0.94 14.39 -7.12
N GLU A 99 -1.80 15.31 -7.59
CA GLU A 99 -3.07 14.91 -8.17
C GLU A 99 -2.83 14.25 -9.52
N PHE A 100 -3.41 13.08 -9.74
CA PHE A 100 -3.34 12.35 -11.00
C PHE A 100 -4.65 11.63 -11.28
N ASN A 101 -4.97 11.44 -12.55
CA ASN A 101 -6.15 10.72 -12.98
C ASN A 101 -5.82 9.24 -13.16
N LEU A 102 -6.60 8.40 -12.47
CA LEU A 102 -6.52 6.95 -12.61
C LEU A 102 -7.68 6.48 -13.51
N VAL A 103 -7.62 6.84 -14.76
CA VAL A 103 -8.67 6.49 -15.72
C VAL A 103 -8.33 5.19 -16.43
#